data_764753e5f94541a44a8e55ce899d1d82
#
_entry.id   764753e5f94541a44a8e55ce899d1d82
#
_cell.length_a   1.000
_cell.length_b   1.000
_cell.length_c   1.000
_cell.angle_alpha   90.00
_cell.angle_beta   90.00
_cell.angle_gamma   90.00
#
_symmetry.space_group_name_H-M   'P 1'
#
loop_
_entity.id
_entity.type
_entity.pdbx_description
1 polymer ?
#
loop_
_entity_poly.entity_id
_entity_poly.type
_entity_poly.pdbx_seq_one_letter_code
_entity_poly.pdbx_strand_id
1 'polypeptide(L)'
;YAKAGESEAKILAEMQKVVLEGGGDYPANEYIIGSGHNALLCRYQSEKRNLSNEDQLSIEWAGTYKHYHSAMFRTIPIGKANSKHIKMHEACVEALNNCEKKLISGNKAGEVFDIHAKTFDDLGYGKARMNACGYSLGSTFSPNWMDWPMLYTGNPYVIQPGNIFFIHMILMDS
;
A
#
# COMPACT_ATOMS: atom_id res chain seq x y z
N TYR A 1 -9.90 -14.87 8.17
CA TYR A 1 -9.51 -14.30 9.48
C TYR A 1 -10.10 -12.91 9.71
N ALA A 2 -10.11 -12.00 8.73
CA ALA A 2 -10.63 -10.64 8.88
C ALA A 2 -12.16 -10.63 8.96
N LYS A 3 -12.71 -10.62 10.16
CA LYS A 3 -14.16 -10.59 10.44
C LYS A 3 -14.46 -9.79 11.71
N ALA A 4 -15.69 -9.36 11.87
CA ALA A 4 -16.15 -8.69 13.08
C ALA A 4 -15.78 -9.47 14.35
N GLY A 5 -15.36 -8.77 15.38
CA GLY A 5 -14.90 -9.32 16.65
C GLY A 5 -13.45 -9.82 16.67
N GLU A 6 -12.80 -9.97 15.52
CA GLU A 6 -11.40 -10.42 15.46
C GLU A 6 -10.45 -9.28 15.78
N SER A 7 -9.36 -9.59 16.48
CA SER A 7 -8.33 -8.61 16.85
C SER A 7 -7.38 -8.29 15.68
N GLU A 8 -7.05 -7.02 15.48
CA GLU A 8 -5.99 -6.59 14.56
C GLU A 8 -4.66 -7.29 14.85
N ALA A 9 -4.30 -7.45 16.13
CA ALA A 9 -3.07 -8.12 16.53
C ALA A 9 -3.04 -9.60 16.11
N LYS A 10 -4.18 -10.31 16.20
CA LYS A 10 -4.29 -11.70 15.77
C LYS A 10 -4.18 -11.84 14.25
N ILE A 11 -4.80 -10.92 13.50
CA ILE A 11 -4.68 -10.88 12.04
C ILE A 11 -3.20 -10.64 11.65
N LEU A 12 -2.54 -9.69 12.30
CA LEU A 12 -1.12 -9.40 12.09
C LEU A 12 -0.24 -10.63 12.37
N ALA A 13 -0.49 -11.32 13.48
CA ALA A 13 0.23 -12.55 13.83
C ALA A 13 0.07 -13.65 12.76
N GLU A 14 -1.13 -13.84 12.22
CA GLU A 14 -1.36 -14.80 11.13
C GLU A 14 -0.65 -14.39 9.84
N MET A 15 -0.59 -13.10 9.51
CA MET A 15 0.16 -12.61 8.34
C MET A 15 1.66 -12.93 8.48
N GLN A 16 2.26 -12.65 9.63
CA GLN A 16 3.67 -12.97 9.92
C GLN A 16 3.92 -14.47 9.89
N LYS A 17 3.03 -15.24 10.53
CA LYS A 17 3.11 -16.71 10.57
C LYS A 17 3.16 -17.30 9.16
N VAL A 18 2.26 -16.90 8.26
CA VAL A 18 2.20 -17.44 6.89
C VAL A 18 3.51 -17.19 6.14
N VAL A 19 4.11 -16.01 6.29
CA VAL A 19 5.39 -15.69 5.64
C VAL A 19 6.51 -16.56 6.21
N LEU A 20 6.62 -16.68 7.54
CA LEU A 20 7.69 -17.43 8.19
C LEU A 20 7.54 -18.95 8.00
N GLU A 21 6.33 -19.50 8.09
CA GLU A 21 6.07 -20.92 7.81
C GLU A 21 6.33 -21.28 6.33
N GLY A 22 6.15 -20.32 5.43
CA GLY A 22 6.50 -20.44 4.01
C GLY A 22 8.02 -20.39 3.73
N GLY A 23 8.86 -20.26 4.74
CA GLY A 23 10.32 -20.14 4.62
C GLY A 23 10.78 -18.72 4.28
N GLY A 24 9.95 -17.73 4.51
CA GLY A 24 10.29 -16.32 4.35
C GLY A 24 11.11 -15.77 5.52
N ASP A 25 11.65 -14.58 5.31
CA ASP A 25 12.43 -13.84 6.30
C ASP A 25 11.60 -12.77 6.98
N TYR A 26 12.14 -12.15 8.02
CA TYR A 26 11.58 -10.91 8.55
C TYR A 26 11.68 -9.79 7.53
N PRO A 27 10.61 -8.98 7.38
CA PRO A 27 10.65 -7.82 6.51
C PRO A 27 11.54 -6.72 7.10
N ALA A 28 12.02 -5.83 6.25
CA ALA A 28 12.88 -4.71 6.66
C ALA A 28 12.15 -3.64 7.51
N ASN A 29 10.82 -3.65 7.51
CA ASN A 29 10.00 -2.89 8.46
C ASN A 29 8.73 -3.66 8.84
N GLU A 30 8.06 -3.18 9.88
CA GLU A 30 6.84 -3.81 10.39
C GLU A 30 5.70 -3.76 9.36
N TYR A 31 4.84 -4.78 9.41
CA TYR A 31 3.58 -4.76 8.67
C TYR A 31 2.65 -3.70 9.25
N ILE A 32 1.90 -3.06 8.36
CA ILE A 32 0.88 -2.09 8.75
C ILE A 32 -0.46 -2.81 8.84
N ILE A 33 -1.16 -2.58 9.94
CA ILE A 33 -2.53 -3.01 10.12
C ILE A 33 -3.29 -1.95 10.94
N GLY A 34 -4.43 -1.53 10.43
CA GLY A 34 -5.29 -0.59 11.13
C GLY A 34 -6.71 -0.66 10.61
N SER A 35 -7.68 -0.52 11.50
CA SER A 35 -9.10 -0.47 11.17
C SER A 35 -9.77 0.79 11.69
N GLY A 36 -10.87 1.23 11.06
CA GLY A 36 -11.53 2.49 11.40
C GLY A 36 -10.56 3.67 11.36
N HIS A 37 -10.51 4.46 12.43
CA HIS A 37 -9.57 5.59 12.53
C HIS A 37 -8.09 5.19 12.47
N ASN A 38 -7.76 3.98 12.94
CA ASN A 38 -6.38 3.48 12.89
C ASN A 38 -5.92 3.18 11.46
N ALA A 39 -6.83 3.04 10.50
CA ALA A 39 -6.47 2.88 9.09
C ALA A 39 -5.75 4.11 8.49
N LEU A 40 -5.87 5.28 9.13
CA LEU A 40 -5.16 6.50 8.75
C LEU A 40 -3.74 6.59 9.35
N LEU A 41 -3.39 5.69 10.27
CA LEU A 41 -2.12 5.70 10.97
C LEU A 41 -1.13 4.76 10.31
N CYS A 42 -0.16 5.32 9.59
CA CYS A 42 0.96 4.54 9.08
C CYS A 42 1.81 4.02 10.25
N ARG A 43 2.11 2.71 10.25
CA ARG A 43 3.00 2.06 11.26
C ARG A 43 2.52 2.18 12.70
N TYR A 44 1.21 2.21 12.88
CA TYR A 44 0.63 2.17 14.22
C TYR A 44 0.94 0.85 14.91
N GLN A 45 1.49 0.91 16.12
CA GLN A 45 2.10 -0.25 16.78
C GLN A 45 1.39 -0.70 18.06
N SER A 46 0.64 0.17 18.71
CA SER A 46 0.03 -0.12 20.00
C SER A 46 -1.50 -0.01 19.96
N GLU A 47 -2.15 -0.47 21.03
CA GLU A 47 -3.60 -0.36 21.21
C GLU A 47 -4.43 -0.98 20.06
N LYS A 48 -4.01 -2.18 19.61
CA LYS A 48 -4.76 -2.92 18.58
C LYS A 48 -6.18 -3.18 19.05
N ARG A 49 -7.14 -2.83 18.20
CA ARG A 49 -8.58 -2.99 18.47
C ARG A 49 -9.13 -4.28 17.86
N ASN A 50 -10.35 -4.62 18.26
CA ASN A 50 -11.15 -5.63 17.56
C ASN A 50 -11.97 -4.96 16.45
N LEU A 51 -12.11 -5.66 15.34
CA LEU A 51 -12.93 -5.22 14.21
C LEU A 51 -14.40 -5.12 14.61
N SER A 52 -15.08 -4.05 14.21
CA SER A 52 -16.52 -3.89 14.39
C SER A 52 -17.33 -4.60 13.28
N ASN A 53 -18.67 -4.61 13.39
CA ASN A 53 -19.56 -5.24 12.40
C ASN A 53 -19.57 -4.50 11.04
N GLU A 54 -19.30 -3.19 11.06
CA GLU A 54 -19.11 -2.36 9.88
C GLU A 54 -17.81 -1.60 10.07
N ASP A 55 -16.77 -2.01 9.35
CA ASP A 55 -15.43 -1.48 9.52
C ASP A 55 -14.67 -1.48 8.19
N GLN A 56 -13.54 -0.81 8.17
CA GLN A 56 -12.54 -0.89 7.12
C GLN A 56 -11.22 -1.32 7.76
N LEU A 57 -10.63 -2.36 7.23
CA LEU A 57 -9.29 -2.82 7.59
C LEU A 57 -8.32 -2.51 6.47
N SER A 58 -7.29 -1.71 6.75
CA SER A 58 -6.16 -1.48 5.86
C SER A 58 -4.96 -2.28 6.35
N ILE A 59 -4.35 -3.02 5.42
CA ILE A 59 -3.17 -3.85 5.69
C ILE A 59 -2.10 -3.62 4.62
N GLU A 60 -0.85 -3.52 5.05
CA GLU A 60 0.32 -3.53 4.18
C GLU A 60 1.36 -4.50 4.74
N TRP A 61 1.89 -5.34 3.87
CA TRP A 61 2.90 -6.34 4.24
C TRP A 61 3.84 -6.64 3.07
N ALA A 62 4.92 -7.29 3.36
CA ALA A 62 5.78 -7.85 2.32
C ALA A 62 6.06 -9.34 2.60
N GLY A 63 5.89 -10.16 1.59
CA GLY A 63 6.56 -11.45 1.54
C GLY A 63 8.05 -11.21 1.34
N THR A 64 8.89 -11.79 2.18
CA THR A 64 10.32 -11.54 2.17
C THR A 64 11.07 -12.86 2.06
N TYR A 65 12.01 -12.95 1.10
CA TYR A 65 12.87 -14.13 0.94
C TYR A 65 14.28 -13.69 0.54
N LYS A 66 15.28 -14.10 1.29
CA LYS A 66 16.67 -13.66 1.14
C LYS A 66 16.79 -12.13 1.06
N HIS A 67 16.03 -11.45 1.93
CA HIS A 67 15.87 -9.99 2.01
C HIS A 67 15.26 -9.31 0.78
N TYR A 68 14.86 -10.03 -0.24
CA TYR A 68 14.02 -9.47 -1.32
C TYR A 68 12.57 -9.37 -0.87
N HIS A 69 11.96 -8.22 -1.11
CA HIS A 69 10.61 -7.90 -0.67
C HIS A 69 9.63 -7.91 -1.83
N SER A 70 8.44 -8.46 -1.57
CA SER A 70 7.27 -8.34 -2.43
C SER A 70 6.14 -7.70 -1.63
N ALA A 71 6.05 -6.38 -1.70
CA ALA A 71 5.09 -5.61 -0.92
C ALA A 71 3.69 -5.63 -1.52
N MET A 72 2.69 -5.58 -0.65
CA MET A 72 1.28 -5.57 -1.03
C MET A 72 0.46 -4.73 -0.04
N PHE A 73 -0.46 -3.91 -0.57
CA PHE A 73 -1.42 -3.15 0.21
C PHE A 73 -2.85 -3.57 -0.12
N ARG A 74 -3.71 -3.71 0.89
CA ARG A 74 -5.13 -4.03 0.71
C ARG A 74 -6.00 -3.29 1.71
N THR A 75 -7.17 -2.88 1.22
CA THR A 75 -8.28 -2.41 2.05
C THR A 75 -9.41 -3.42 1.98
N ILE A 76 -9.86 -3.89 3.14
CA ILE A 76 -10.85 -4.96 3.29
C ILE A 76 -12.05 -4.39 4.04
N PRO A 77 -13.23 -4.33 3.44
CA PRO A 77 -14.44 -3.99 4.16
C PRO A 77 -14.84 -5.15 5.07
N ILE A 78 -15.23 -4.83 6.31
CA ILE A 78 -15.81 -5.76 7.26
C ILE A 78 -17.32 -5.48 7.32
N GLY A 79 -18.12 -6.47 6.99
CA GLY A 79 -19.57 -6.29 6.86
C GLY A 79 -19.93 -5.49 5.59
N LYS A 80 -20.85 -4.53 5.72
CA LYS A 80 -21.30 -3.73 4.60
C LYS A 80 -20.29 -2.63 4.25
N ALA A 81 -19.83 -2.62 3.02
CA ALA A 81 -18.91 -1.58 2.54
C ALA A 81 -19.61 -0.20 2.49
N ASN A 82 -18.92 0.82 2.98
CA ASN A 82 -19.37 2.20 2.87
C ASN A 82 -19.31 2.66 1.41
N SER A 83 -20.36 3.32 0.94
CA SER A 83 -20.45 3.80 -0.46
C SER A 83 -19.37 4.83 -0.83
N LYS A 84 -18.90 5.64 0.11
CA LYS A 84 -17.77 6.56 -0.06
C LYS A 84 -16.49 5.75 -0.31
N HIS A 85 -16.24 4.70 0.50
CA HIS A 85 -15.06 3.85 0.35
C HIS A 85 -15.06 3.06 -0.96
N ILE A 86 -16.24 2.63 -1.44
CA ILE A 86 -16.37 1.98 -2.76
C ILE A 86 -15.91 2.94 -3.87
N LYS A 87 -16.40 4.18 -3.88
CA LYS A 87 -15.98 5.18 -4.86
C LYS A 87 -14.49 5.52 -4.79
N MET A 88 -13.94 5.62 -3.58
CA MET A 88 -12.50 5.83 -3.40
C MET A 88 -11.71 4.64 -3.94
N HIS A 89 -12.17 3.41 -3.72
CA HIS A 89 -11.54 2.21 -4.27
C HIS A 89 -11.58 2.19 -5.80
N GLU A 90 -12.71 2.53 -6.41
CA GLU A 90 -12.85 2.64 -7.88
C GLU A 90 -11.84 3.66 -8.44
N ALA A 91 -11.71 4.82 -7.80
CA ALA A 91 -10.70 5.82 -8.15
C ALA A 91 -9.26 5.30 -8.01
N CYS A 92 -8.98 4.53 -6.96
CA CYS A 92 -7.67 3.88 -6.78
C CYS A 92 -7.38 2.86 -7.89
N VAL A 93 -8.38 2.06 -8.30
CA VAL A 93 -8.23 1.10 -9.41
C VAL A 93 -7.96 1.82 -10.72
N GLU A 94 -8.66 2.92 -11.00
CA GLU A 94 -8.42 3.73 -12.19
C GLU A 94 -7.01 4.33 -12.19
N ALA A 95 -6.58 4.91 -11.06
CA ALA A 95 -5.23 5.46 -10.93
C ALA A 95 -4.16 4.37 -11.10
N LEU A 96 -4.35 3.18 -10.53
CA LEU A 96 -3.44 2.05 -10.69
C LEU A 96 -3.28 1.66 -12.17
N ASN A 97 -4.39 1.47 -12.87
CA ASN A 97 -4.40 1.11 -14.29
C ASN A 97 -3.68 2.17 -15.16
N ASN A 98 -3.83 3.45 -14.82
CA ASN A 98 -3.17 4.54 -15.53
C ASN A 98 -1.66 4.60 -15.22
N CYS A 99 -1.27 4.35 -13.96
CA CYS A 99 0.13 4.25 -13.56
C CYS A 99 0.84 3.07 -14.25
N GLU A 100 0.21 1.90 -14.31
CA GLU A 100 0.77 0.71 -14.97
C GLU A 100 1.08 0.96 -16.45
N LYS A 101 0.20 1.68 -17.16
CA LYS A 101 0.43 2.07 -18.56
C LYS A 101 1.62 3.01 -18.74
N LYS A 102 1.96 3.78 -17.68
CA LYS A 102 3.11 4.69 -17.69
C LYS A 102 4.39 4.07 -17.14
N LEU A 103 4.30 3.03 -16.35
CA LEU A 103 5.43 2.34 -15.72
C LEU A 103 6.13 1.42 -16.74
N ILE A 104 6.68 2.01 -17.79
CA ILE A 104 7.38 1.32 -18.87
C ILE A 104 8.81 1.86 -19.03
N SER A 105 9.72 1.01 -19.50
CA SER A 105 11.10 1.39 -19.80
C SER A 105 11.17 2.60 -20.73
N GLY A 106 12.05 3.54 -20.40
CA GLY A 106 12.26 4.79 -21.14
C GLY A 106 11.46 5.98 -20.60
N ASN A 107 10.36 5.76 -19.88
CA ASN A 107 9.63 6.84 -19.20
C ASN A 107 10.35 7.26 -17.91
N LYS A 108 10.08 8.48 -17.45
CA LYS A 108 10.59 8.95 -16.16
C LYS A 108 9.70 8.51 -15.01
N ALA A 109 10.30 8.24 -13.86
CA ALA A 109 9.58 7.91 -12.64
C ALA A 109 8.56 8.99 -12.23
N GLY A 110 8.91 10.27 -12.45
CA GLY A 110 8.01 11.40 -12.22
C GLY A 110 6.74 11.36 -13.08
N GLU A 111 6.82 10.90 -14.32
CA GLU A 111 5.65 10.80 -15.21
C GLU A 111 4.61 9.79 -14.70
N VAL A 112 5.05 8.75 -13.99
CA VAL A 112 4.15 7.78 -13.35
C VAL A 112 3.39 8.45 -12.21
N PHE A 113 4.07 9.28 -11.42
CA PHE A 113 3.40 10.05 -10.38
C PHE A 113 2.48 11.13 -10.98
N ASP A 114 2.89 11.80 -12.03
CA ASP A 114 2.08 12.88 -12.63
C ASP A 114 0.73 12.35 -13.15
N ILE A 115 0.69 11.14 -13.72
CA ILE A 115 -0.58 10.50 -14.12
C ILE A 115 -1.41 10.05 -12.92
N HIS A 116 -0.79 9.57 -11.83
CA HIS A 116 -1.46 9.30 -10.57
C HIS A 116 -2.14 10.56 -10.02
N ALA A 117 -1.37 11.65 -9.90
CA ALA A 117 -1.87 12.91 -9.40
C ALA A 117 -3.02 13.44 -10.26
N LYS A 118 -2.83 13.47 -11.58
CA LYS A 118 -3.87 13.91 -12.52
C LYS A 118 -5.15 13.10 -12.38
N THR A 119 -5.07 11.77 -12.30
CA THR A 119 -6.25 10.91 -12.17
C THR A 119 -7.04 11.23 -10.90
N PHE A 120 -6.37 11.35 -9.77
CA PHE A 120 -7.06 11.69 -8.52
C PHE A 120 -7.57 13.13 -8.48
N ASP A 121 -6.85 14.07 -9.07
CA ASP A 121 -7.29 15.47 -9.14
C ASP A 121 -8.54 15.60 -10.02
N ASP A 122 -8.58 14.94 -11.18
CA ASP A 122 -9.75 14.91 -12.09
C ASP A 122 -10.99 14.27 -11.43
N LEU A 123 -10.77 13.26 -10.56
CA LEU A 123 -11.84 12.58 -9.80
C LEU A 123 -12.23 13.30 -8.49
N GLY A 124 -11.61 14.44 -8.18
CA GLY A 124 -11.93 15.26 -7.02
C GLY A 124 -11.23 14.81 -5.72
N TYR A 125 -10.23 13.92 -5.80
CA TYR A 125 -9.49 13.39 -4.64
C TYR A 125 -8.11 14.04 -4.43
N GLY A 126 -7.83 15.19 -5.05
CA GLY A 126 -6.53 15.84 -4.99
C GLY A 126 -6.02 16.17 -3.58
N LYS A 127 -6.94 16.42 -2.63
CA LYS A 127 -6.59 16.67 -1.21
C LYS A 127 -6.38 15.40 -0.40
N ALA A 128 -6.89 14.27 -0.88
CA ALA A 128 -6.84 12.98 -0.19
C ALA A 128 -5.68 12.10 -0.65
N ARG A 129 -5.10 12.37 -1.82
CA ARG A 129 -3.99 11.60 -2.37
C ARG A 129 -2.64 11.87 -1.72
N MET A 130 -1.75 10.90 -1.79
CA MET A 130 -0.37 11.03 -1.34
C MET A 130 0.50 11.84 -2.31
N ASN A 131 1.69 12.27 -1.86
CA ASN A 131 2.70 13.00 -2.65
C ASN A 131 3.74 12.08 -3.31
N ALA A 132 3.56 10.77 -3.18
CA ALA A 132 4.27 9.73 -3.90
C ALA A 132 3.32 8.56 -4.13
N CYS A 133 3.52 7.78 -5.19
CA CYS A 133 2.63 6.66 -5.52
C CYS A 133 3.36 5.31 -5.61
N GLY A 134 4.60 5.25 -5.13
CA GLY A 134 5.38 4.01 -5.12
C GLY A 134 6.87 4.24 -5.01
N TYR A 135 7.59 3.14 -4.97
CA TYR A 135 9.04 3.10 -4.81
C TYR A 135 9.61 1.78 -5.34
N SER A 136 10.92 1.77 -5.59
CA SER A 136 11.63 0.55 -6.00
C SER A 136 11.61 -0.50 -4.87
N LEU A 137 11.51 -1.76 -5.28
CA LEU A 137 11.67 -2.91 -4.38
C LEU A 137 12.92 -3.70 -4.75
N GLY A 138 13.56 -4.24 -3.74
CA GLY A 138 14.75 -5.06 -3.91
C GLY A 138 15.12 -5.79 -2.63
N SER A 139 16.42 -6.05 -2.47
CA SER A 139 17.01 -6.60 -1.26
C SER A 139 17.34 -5.45 -0.32
N THR A 140 16.61 -5.36 0.78
CA THR A 140 16.76 -4.29 1.77
C THR A 140 16.76 -4.86 3.19
N PHE A 141 17.28 -4.06 4.13
CA PHE A 141 17.42 -4.39 5.54
C PHE A 141 16.72 -3.34 6.40
N SER A 142 16.40 -3.71 7.63
CA SER A 142 15.85 -2.77 8.59
C SER A 142 16.63 -1.42 8.56
N PRO A 143 15.95 -0.30 8.64
CA PRO A 143 14.57 -0.13 9.14
C PRO A 143 13.50 -0.03 8.05
N ASN A 144 13.81 -0.23 6.76
CA ASN A 144 12.84 0.05 5.71
C ASN A 144 13.04 -0.80 4.46
N TRP A 145 11.92 -1.29 3.88
CA TRP A 145 11.96 -1.97 2.58
C TRP A 145 11.81 -1.02 1.38
N MET A 146 11.41 0.24 1.59
CA MET A 146 11.36 1.23 0.50
C MET A 146 12.77 1.52 0.01
N ASP A 147 12.95 1.50 -1.30
CA ASP A 147 14.22 1.77 -1.94
C ASP A 147 14.08 2.86 -3.02
N TRP A 148 15.20 3.34 -3.50
CA TRP A 148 15.27 4.33 -4.56
C TRP A 148 15.32 3.64 -5.95
N PRO A 149 14.65 4.21 -6.99
CA PRO A 149 13.93 5.49 -6.98
C PRO A 149 12.50 5.38 -6.46
N MET A 150 11.99 6.52 -5.94
CA MET A 150 10.58 6.70 -5.58
C MET A 150 9.82 7.39 -6.72
N LEU A 151 8.50 7.15 -6.80
CA LEU A 151 7.61 7.73 -7.79
C LEU A 151 6.95 9.00 -7.22
N TYR A 152 7.56 10.16 -7.48
CA TYR A 152 7.09 11.50 -7.09
C TYR A 152 7.26 12.48 -8.23
N THR A 153 6.57 13.64 -8.18
CA THR A 153 6.61 14.63 -9.25
C THR A 153 8.03 15.13 -9.55
N GLY A 154 8.37 15.22 -10.82
CA GLY A 154 9.66 15.73 -11.27
C GLY A 154 10.85 14.79 -11.07
N ASN A 155 10.65 13.55 -10.59
CA ASN A 155 11.75 12.58 -10.49
C ASN A 155 12.30 12.25 -11.88
N PRO A 156 13.59 12.61 -12.18
CA PRO A 156 14.18 12.45 -13.50
C PRO A 156 14.65 11.02 -13.82
N TYR A 157 14.56 10.09 -12.86
CA TYR A 157 15.02 8.71 -13.06
C TYR A 157 14.31 8.07 -14.24
N VAL A 158 15.08 7.57 -15.21
CA VAL A 158 14.56 6.84 -16.38
C VAL A 158 14.41 5.36 -16.03
N ILE A 159 13.19 4.87 -16.11
CA ILE A 159 12.85 3.47 -15.83
C ILE A 159 13.61 2.55 -16.79
N GLN A 160 14.28 1.53 -16.24
CA GLN A 160 15.08 0.57 -16.98
C GLN A 160 14.37 -0.80 -17.03
N PRO A 161 14.65 -1.63 -18.05
CA PRO A 161 14.23 -3.02 -18.03
C PRO A 161 14.74 -3.74 -16.78
N GLY A 162 13.89 -4.53 -16.12
CA GLY A 162 14.24 -5.25 -14.89
C GLY A 162 14.07 -4.46 -13.60
N ASN A 163 13.71 -3.16 -13.66
CA ASN A 163 13.29 -2.45 -12.47
C ASN A 163 11.99 -3.05 -11.91
N ILE A 164 11.92 -3.17 -10.59
CA ILE A 164 10.75 -3.65 -9.85
C ILE A 164 10.27 -2.52 -8.94
N PHE A 165 8.98 -2.26 -8.98
CA PHE A 165 8.35 -1.23 -8.16
C PHE A 165 7.17 -1.79 -7.38
N PHE A 166 7.00 -1.32 -6.16
CA PHE A 166 5.73 -1.32 -5.49
C PHE A 166 5.00 -0.02 -5.83
N ILE A 167 3.83 -0.14 -6.44
CA ILE A 167 2.96 1.02 -6.68
C ILE A 167 1.73 0.90 -5.78
N HIS A 168 1.40 1.98 -5.09
CA HIS A 168 0.31 2.02 -4.13
C HIS A 168 -0.60 3.22 -4.38
N MET A 169 -1.88 2.96 -4.49
CA MET A 169 -2.93 3.96 -4.67
C MET A 169 -3.62 4.17 -3.32
N ILE A 170 -3.27 5.26 -2.64
CA ILE A 170 -3.75 5.54 -1.29
C ILE A 170 -4.53 6.86 -1.29
N LEU A 171 -5.76 6.80 -0.81
CA LEU A 171 -6.58 7.96 -0.50
C LEU A 171 -6.84 7.98 1.01
N MET A 172 -6.50 9.09 1.65
CA MET A 172 -6.77 9.37 3.07
C MET A 172 -7.76 10.50 3.16
N ASP A 173 -8.99 10.20 3.57
CA ASP A 173 -10.06 11.17 3.72
C ASP A 173 -10.83 10.85 5.02
N SER A 174 -10.79 11.77 5.97
CA SER A 174 -11.41 11.66 7.31
C SER A 174 -12.84 12.21 7.32
#